data_6adb40d678c7deef18737a9b032d551e
#
_entry.id   6adb40d678c7deef18737a9b032d551e
#
_cell.length_a   1.000
_cell.length_b   1.000
_cell.length_c   1.000
_cell.angle_alpha   90.00
_cell.angle_beta   90.00
_cell.angle_gamma   90.00
#
_symmetry.space_group_name_H-M   'P 1'
#
loop_
_entity.id
_entity.type
_entity.pdbx_description
1 polymer ?
#
loop_
_entity_poly.entity_id
_entity_poly.type
_entity_poly.pdbx_seq_one_letter_code
_entity_poly.pdbx_strand_id
1 'polypeptide(L)'
;MKTSDFNYHLPEKLIANYPLNSRSSSRLLVQSTTIEHLLFKDIINFFQQGDLLVLNNTSVIPARVFGNKESGGSIEVMLERVLEENKALVQIRSGRSPKIGSNIILNSLIVKCIGRQDSFFILQFDRSPIEIFNAIGHVPLPPYIKRPDEELDRHRYATVYEDKTQQDSVAAPTAGLHFDNTLLELIKNKGVNIATVNLSVGAGTFQPVKAENIEEHDIHSEYLEVTPEVVDMVLETKKKGKKVFAVGTTATRALETAFMDESKKGFCGYTKLFIYPGYKFKAVDRLSLIHI
;
A
#
# COMPACT_ATOMS: atom_id res chain seq x y z
N MET A 1 10.93 -21.31 -9.56
CA MET A 1 10.98 -21.28 -8.07
C MET A 1 9.58 -21.53 -7.54
N LYS A 2 9.42 -22.41 -6.55
CA LYS A 2 8.08 -22.74 -6.04
C LYS A 2 7.63 -21.73 -4.98
N THR A 3 6.34 -21.42 -4.97
CA THR A 3 5.73 -20.59 -3.90
C THR A 3 5.94 -21.20 -2.51
N SER A 4 5.98 -22.54 -2.41
CA SER A 4 6.28 -23.26 -1.17
C SER A 4 7.68 -22.98 -0.62
N ASP A 5 8.64 -22.57 -1.45
CA ASP A 5 10.01 -22.25 -1.00
C ASP A 5 10.05 -21.03 -0.06
N PHE A 6 8.97 -20.24 -0.05
CA PHE A 6 8.79 -19.06 0.80
C PHE A 6 7.96 -19.33 2.06
N ASN A 7 7.47 -20.56 2.25
CA ASN A 7 6.69 -20.88 3.43
C ASN A 7 7.58 -21.01 4.67
N TYR A 8 7.12 -20.38 5.75
CA TYR A 8 7.74 -20.53 7.07
C TYR A 8 6.69 -20.51 8.16
N HIS A 9 7.00 -21.05 9.30
CA HIS A 9 6.12 -21.02 10.45
C HIS A 9 6.16 -19.65 11.13
N LEU A 10 5.05 -18.91 11.10
CA LEU A 10 4.88 -17.64 11.80
C LEU A 10 3.88 -17.83 12.94
N PRO A 11 4.34 -17.88 14.20
CA PRO A 11 3.43 -17.97 15.35
C PRO A 11 2.53 -16.73 15.48
N GLU A 12 1.22 -16.92 15.64
CA GLU A 12 0.25 -15.80 15.74
C GLU A 12 0.61 -14.78 16.83
N LYS A 13 1.19 -15.25 17.94
CA LYS A 13 1.63 -14.38 19.05
C LYS A 13 2.72 -13.37 18.68
N LEU A 14 3.38 -13.55 17.54
CA LEU A 14 4.40 -12.62 17.03
C LEU A 14 3.80 -11.55 16.12
N ILE A 15 2.52 -11.65 15.78
CA ILE A 15 1.82 -10.65 14.97
C ILE A 15 1.24 -9.60 15.91
N ALA A 16 1.70 -8.35 15.78
CA ALA A 16 1.17 -7.24 16.56
C ALA A 16 -0.24 -6.87 16.06
N ASN A 17 -1.24 -6.88 16.96
CA ASN A 17 -2.60 -6.46 16.65
C ASN A 17 -2.82 -4.95 16.87
N TYR A 18 -1.95 -4.30 17.64
CA TYR A 18 -2.00 -2.85 17.92
C TYR A 18 -0.64 -2.21 17.69
N PRO A 19 -0.60 -0.96 17.19
CA PRO A 19 0.64 -0.22 17.07
C PRO A 19 1.14 0.24 18.44
N LEU A 20 2.45 0.43 18.58
CA LEU A 20 3.03 1.09 19.75
C LEU A 20 2.60 2.55 19.84
N ASN A 21 2.63 3.16 21.02
CA ASN A 21 2.26 4.56 21.20
C ASN A 21 3.10 5.50 20.33
N SER A 22 4.41 5.31 20.28
CA SER A 22 5.32 6.02 19.37
C SER A 22 5.63 5.17 18.14
N ARG A 23 5.49 5.77 16.95
CA ARG A 23 5.75 5.09 15.67
C ARG A 23 7.18 4.59 15.55
N SER A 24 8.15 5.43 15.91
CA SER A 24 9.59 5.14 15.80
C SER A 24 10.16 4.24 16.91
N SER A 25 9.33 3.82 17.87
CA SER A 25 9.74 2.90 18.95
C SER A 25 9.66 1.43 18.59
N SER A 26 9.20 1.06 17.40
CA SER A 26 9.15 -0.32 16.92
C SER A 26 10.56 -0.91 16.82
N ARG A 27 10.64 -2.23 16.93
CA ARG A 27 11.91 -2.94 16.71
C ARG A 27 12.32 -2.85 15.24
N LEU A 28 13.62 -2.72 15.01
CA LEU A 28 14.24 -2.73 13.68
C LEU A 28 15.22 -3.91 13.62
N LEU A 29 15.03 -4.77 12.62
CA LEU A 29 16.01 -5.78 12.25
C LEU A 29 16.78 -5.27 11.04
N VAL A 30 18.07 -5.18 11.13
CA VAL A 30 18.95 -4.79 10.03
C VAL A 30 19.69 -6.02 9.51
N GLN A 31 19.46 -6.33 8.24
CA GLN A 31 20.15 -7.40 7.53
C GLN A 31 21.24 -6.78 6.66
N SER A 32 22.49 -7.04 7.05
CA SER A 32 23.68 -6.71 6.27
C SER A 32 24.59 -7.95 6.17
N THR A 33 25.87 -7.84 6.41
CA THR A 33 26.77 -8.99 6.63
C THR A 33 26.49 -9.69 7.94
N THR A 34 25.94 -8.97 8.91
CA THR A 34 25.45 -9.44 10.20
C THR A 34 24.00 -9.03 10.39
N ILE A 35 23.30 -9.70 11.31
CA ILE A 35 21.95 -9.32 11.74
C ILE A 35 22.09 -8.46 13.00
N GLU A 36 21.49 -7.28 12.98
CA GLU A 36 21.43 -6.37 14.12
C GLU A 36 19.98 -6.14 14.57
N HIS A 37 19.76 -6.06 15.86
CA HIS A 37 18.46 -5.77 16.47
C HIS A 37 18.52 -4.41 17.16
N LEU A 38 17.75 -3.44 16.62
CA LEU A 38 17.73 -2.04 17.01
C LEU A 38 16.30 -1.57 17.26
N LEU A 39 16.12 -0.29 17.52
CA LEU A 39 14.83 0.40 17.45
C LEU A 39 14.72 1.16 16.13
N PHE A 40 13.49 1.35 15.64
CA PHE A 40 13.28 1.99 14.33
C PHE A 40 13.87 3.40 14.27
N LYS A 41 13.86 4.16 15.36
CA LYS A 41 14.51 5.47 15.44
C LYS A 41 16.00 5.43 15.08
N ASP A 42 16.67 4.29 15.27
CA ASP A 42 18.10 4.13 14.98
C ASP A 42 18.38 3.99 13.48
N ILE A 43 17.35 3.90 12.64
CA ILE A 43 17.47 3.88 11.17
C ILE A 43 18.27 5.09 10.65
N ILE A 44 18.23 6.22 11.39
CA ILE A 44 18.99 7.42 11.05
C ILE A 44 20.50 7.16 10.94
N ASN A 45 21.03 6.17 11.66
CA ASN A 45 22.46 5.83 11.66
C ASN A 45 22.92 5.21 10.34
N PHE A 46 21.98 4.70 9.52
CA PHE A 46 22.28 4.08 8.22
C PHE A 46 22.27 5.06 7.05
N PHE A 47 21.86 6.31 7.29
CA PHE A 47 21.89 7.36 6.28
C PHE A 47 23.20 8.17 6.35
N GLN A 48 23.63 8.65 5.20
CA GLN A 48 24.72 9.60 5.02
C GLN A 48 24.19 10.88 4.35
N GLN A 49 24.88 11.98 4.56
CA GLN A 49 24.60 13.22 3.83
C GLN A 49 24.63 12.98 2.32
N GLY A 50 23.61 13.44 1.63
CA GLY A 50 23.43 13.28 0.18
C GLY A 50 22.73 11.99 -0.25
N ASP A 51 22.39 11.07 0.68
CA ASP A 51 21.51 9.95 0.37
C ASP A 51 20.10 10.45 0.04
N LEU A 52 19.28 9.58 -0.57
CA LEU A 52 17.90 9.85 -0.93
C LEU A 52 16.98 8.84 -0.25
N LEU A 53 15.98 9.34 0.51
CA LEU A 53 14.89 8.56 1.09
C LEU A 53 13.64 8.74 0.23
N VAL A 54 13.08 7.64 -0.29
CA VAL A 54 11.86 7.67 -1.12
C VAL A 54 10.71 6.99 -0.41
N LEU A 55 9.60 7.71 -0.32
CA LEU A 55 8.39 7.35 0.41
C LEU A 55 7.21 7.25 -0.55
N ASN A 56 6.26 6.34 -0.30
CA ASN A 56 4.97 6.33 -1.02
C ASN A 56 3.97 7.19 -0.23
N ASN A 57 3.52 8.30 -0.83
CA ASN A 57 2.64 9.29 -0.18
C ASN A 57 1.15 9.04 -0.38
N THR A 58 0.77 7.90 -0.93
CA THR A 58 -0.65 7.57 -1.11
C THR A 58 -1.43 7.67 0.19
N SER A 59 -2.68 8.11 0.12
CA SER A 59 -3.59 8.21 1.27
C SER A 59 -4.62 7.09 1.25
N VAL A 60 -4.91 6.53 2.43
CA VAL A 60 -5.82 5.40 2.58
C VAL A 60 -7.25 5.88 2.71
N ILE A 61 -8.15 5.28 1.93
CA ILE A 61 -9.59 5.45 2.07
C ILE A 61 -10.11 4.43 3.09
N PRO A 62 -11.11 4.76 3.92
CA PRO A 62 -11.84 3.76 4.72
C PRO A 62 -12.69 2.89 3.79
N ALA A 63 -12.02 2.06 3.00
CA ALA A 63 -12.52 1.39 1.80
C ALA A 63 -13.49 0.23 2.06
N ARG A 64 -13.76 -0.12 3.31
CA ARG A 64 -14.63 -1.26 3.69
C ARG A 64 -15.95 -0.77 4.23
N VAL A 65 -17.07 -1.24 3.66
CA VAL A 65 -18.41 -0.95 4.15
C VAL A 65 -19.21 -2.24 4.33
N PHE A 66 -19.93 -2.34 5.44
CA PHE A 66 -20.83 -3.44 5.70
C PHE A 66 -22.28 -3.04 5.38
N GLY A 67 -23.07 -4.01 4.98
CA GLY A 67 -24.47 -3.78 4.64
C GLY A 67 -25.25 -5.06 4.42
N ASN A 68 -26.40 -4.94 3.77
CA ASN A 68 -27.28 -6.05 3.48
C ASN A 68 -27.75 -6.01 2.02
N LYS A 69 -28.06 -7.17 1.48
CA LYS A 69 -28.84 -7.30 0.25
C LYS A 69 -30.32 -7.05 0.55
N GLU A 70 -31.11 -6.67 -0.43
CA GLU A 70 -32.57 -6.57 -0.26
C GLU A 70 -33.19 -7.86 0.31
N SER A 71 -32.59 -9.01 0.03
CA SER A 71 -33.02 -10.31 0.58
C SER A 71 -32.62 -10.53 2.05
N GLY A 72 -32.04 -9.55 2.74
CA GLY A 72 -31.63 -9.60 4.14
C GLY A 72 -30.24 -10.22 4.39
N GLY A 73 -29.62 -10.81 3.39
CA GLY A 73 -28.28 -11.41 3.56
C GLY A 73 -27.19 -10.36 3.75
N SER A 74 -26.30 -10.54 4.75
CA SER A 74 -25.17 -9.66 5.01
C SER A 74 -24.18 -9.60 3.84
N ILE A 75 -23.57 -8.44 3.68
CA ILE A 75 -22.60 -8.14 2.61
C ILE A 75 -21.49 -7.26 3.14
N GLU A 76 -20.26 -7.54 2.72
CA GLU A 76 -19.09 -6.68 2.89
C GLU A 76 -18.68 -6.18 1.51
N VAL A 77 -18.56 -4.87 1.38
CA VAL A 77 -18.13 -4.19 0.15
C VAL A 77 -16.77 -3.55 0.41
N MET A 78 -15.79 -3.88 -0.42
CA MET A 78 -14.46 -3.29 -0.41
C MET A 78 -14.26 -2.51 -1.69
N LEU A 79 -14.00 -1.22 -1.59
CA LEU A 79 -13.65 -0.38 -2.73
C LEU A 79 -12.36 -0.90 -3.37
N GLU A 80 -12.33 -1.03 -4.69
CA GLU A 80 -11.12 -1.28 -5.48
C GLU A 80 -10.65 0.02 -6.12
N ARG A 81 -11.55 0.68 -6.84
CA ARG A 81 -11.29 2.01 -7.45
C ARG A 81 -12.59 2.67 -7.87
N VAL A 82 -12.56 3.99 -7.96
CA VAL A 82 -13.62 4.77 -8.58
C VAL A 82 -13.47 4.69 -10.11
N LEU A 83 -14.57 4.46 -10.83
CA LEU A 83 -14.58 4.39 -12.30
C LEU A 83 -15.03 5.70 -12.92
N GLU A 84 -16.12 6.26 -12.39
CA GLU A 84 -16.75 7.49 -12.83
C GLU A 84 -17.26 8.23 -11.58
N GLU A 85 -17.79 9.42 -11.74
CA GLU A 85 -18.22 10.29 -10.64
C GLU A 85 -19.10 9.57 -9.58
N ASN A 86 -19.97 8.65 -10.02
CA ASN A 86 -20.88 7.92 -9.14
C ASN A 86 -20.82 6.38 -9.28
N LYS A 87 -19.76 5.85 -9.89
CA LYS A 87 -19.56 4.41 -10.07
C LYS A 87 -18.23 3.96 -9.48
N ALA A 88 -18.25 2.80 -8.84
CA ALA A 88 -17.05 2.19 -8.32
C ALA A 88 -16.95 0.71 -8.66
N LEU A 89 -15.72 0.26 -8.89
CA LEU A 89 -15.35 -1.13 -8.92
C LEU A 89 -15.10 -1.57 -7.47
N VAL A 90 -15.75 -2.66 -7.06
CA VAL A 90 -15.68 -3.13 -5.68
C VAL A 90 -15.52 -4.64 -5.63
N GLN A 91 -14.83 -5.12 -4.61
CA GLN A 91 -14.88 -6.51 -4.20
C GLN A 91 -16.06 -6.72 -3.25
N ILE A 92 -16.81 -7.82 -3.42
CA ILE A 92 -17.94 -8.13 -2.57
C ILE A 92 -17.75 -9.50 -1.92
N ARG A 93 -17.84 -9.53 -0.60
CA ARG A 93 -17.90 -10.76 0.18
C ARG A 93 -19.31 -10.96 0.73
N SER A 94 -19.95 -12.07 0.40
CA SER A 94 -21.28 -12.46 0.87
C SER A 94 -21.50 -13.96 0.65
N GLY A 95 -22.44 -14.56 1.36
CA GLY A 95 -22.76 -15.99 1.20
C GLY A 95 -23.22 -16.36 -0.23
N ARG A 96 -23.95 -15.47 -0.90
CA ARG A 96 -24.27 -15.56 -2.34
C ARG A 96 -24.03 -14.20 -2.97
N SER A 97 -23.38 -14.15 -4.12
CA SER A 97 -23.13 -12.90 -4.84
C SER A 97 -24.43 -12.15 -5.19
N PRO A 98 -24.44 -10.82 -5.15
CA PRO A 98 -25.58 -10.03 -5.61
C PRO A 98 -25.81 -10.24 -7.11
N LYS A 99 -27.05 -10.18 -7.54
CA LYS A 99 -27.41 -10.23 -8.97
C LYS A 99 -27.22 -8.85 -9.59
N ILE A 100 -26.84 -8.83 -10.87
CA ILE A 100 -26.84 -7.57 -11.65
C ILE A 100 -28.27 -7.04 -11.69
N GLY A 101 -28.45 -5.75 -11.44
CA GLY A 101 -29.73 -5.06 -11.34
C GLY A 101 -30.31 -5.02 -9.91
N SER A 102 -29.78 -5.80 -8.94
CA SER A 102 -30.25 -5.77 -7.55
C SER A 102 -29.70 -4.61 -6.76
N ASN A 103 -30.43 -4.21 -5.73
CA ASN A 103 -29.99 -3.20 -4.78
C ASN A 103 -29.24 -3.82 -3.60
N ILE A 104 -28.33 -3.03 -3.06
CA ILE A 104 -27.55 -3.31 -1.86
C ILE A 104 -27.77 -2.14 -0.90
N ILE A 105 -28.00 -2.41 0.36
CA ILE A 105 -28.24 -1.41 1.40
C ILE A 105 -26.95 -1.28 2.22
N LEU A 106 -26.24 -0.16 2.06
CA LEU A 106 -25.04 0.18 2.82
C LEU A 106 -25.41 1.23 3.86
N ASN A 107 -25.48 0.82 5.12
CA ASN A 107 -26.09 1.63 6.17
C ASN A 107 -27.57 1.98 5.81
N SER A 108 -27.85 3.22 5.50
CA SER A 108 -29.17 3.66 4.99
C SER A 108 -29.16 4.00 3.49
N LEU A 109 -28.02 3.84 2.81
CA LEU A 109 -27.88 4.16 1.39
C LEU A 109 -28.22 2.94 0.52
N ILE A 110 -28.99 3.18 -0.53
CA ILE A 110 -29.29 2.15 -1.53
C ILE A 110 -28.34 2.35 -2.71
N VAL A 111 -27.53 1.33 -3.00
CA VAL A 111 -26.63 1.29 -4.14
C VAL A 111 -27.01 0.16 -5.08
N LYS A 112 -26.86 0.36 -6.37
CA LYS A 112 -27.26 -0.61 -7.39
C LYS A 112 -26.07 -1.38 -7.93
N CYS A 113 -26.17 -2.71 -7.97
CA CYS A 113 -25.20 -3.55 -8.67
C CYS A 113 -25.53 -3.52 -10.17
N ILE A 114 -24.73 -2.79 -10.97
CA ILE A 114 -25.00 -2.57 -12.40
C ILE A 114 -24.19 -3.46 -13.34
N GLY A 115 -23.14 -4.13 -12.84
CA GLY A 115 -22.29 -4.96 -13.67
C GLY A 115 -21.24 -5.74 -12.91
N ARG A 116 -20.40 -6.43 -13.69
CA ARG A 116 -19.20 -7.15 -13.22
C ARG A 116 -18.05 -6.92 -14.19
N GLN A 117 -16.85 -6.87 -13.63
CA GLN A 117 -15.60 -6.91 -14.36
C GLN A 117 -14.69 -7.93 -13.67
N ASP A 118 -14.40 -9.04 -14.31
CA ASP A 118 -13.65 -10.18 -13.75
C ASP A 118 -14.28 -10.67 -12.42
N SER A 119 -13.53 -10.61 -11.33
CA SER A 119 -13.99 -10.98 -9.98
C SER A 119 -14.68 -9.83 -9.24
N PHE A 120 -14.67 -8.61 -9.78
CA PHE A 120 -15.21 -7.42 -9.15
C PHE A 120 -16.65 -7.10 -9.62
N PHE A 121 -17.35 -6.31 -8.82
CA PHE A 121 -18.66 -5.79 -9.14
C PHE A 121 -18.60 -4.29 -9.43
N ILE A 122 -19.48 -3.80 -10.29
CA ILE A 122 -19.64 -2.39 -10.54
C ILE A 122 -20.90 -1.94 -9.78
N LEU A 123 -20.69 -1.05 -8.80
CA LEU A 123 -21.78 -0.43 -8.05
C LEU A 123 -21.99 1.00 -8.51
N GLN A 124 -23.27 1.38 -8.61
CA GLN A 124 -23.70 2.74 -8.88
C GLN A 124 -24.26 3.36 -7.60
N PHE A 125 -23.78 4.52 -7.27
CA PHE A 125 -24.14 5.32 -6.08
C PHE A 125 -24.99 6.53 -6.50
N ASP A 126 -25.59 7.20 -5.54
CA ASP A 126 -26.34 8.46 -5.73
C ASP A 126 -25.43 9.70 -5.76
N ARG A 127 -24.21 9.57 -5.28
CA ARG A 127 -23.15 10.62 -5.22
C ARG A 127 -21.76 9.99 -5.26
N SER A 128 -20.72 10.81 -5.06
CA SER A 128 -19.32 10.35 -5.07
C SER A 128 -19.07 9.16 -4.15
N PRO A 129 -18.58 8.02 -4.66
CA PRO A 129 -18.19 6.88 -3.85
C PRO A 129 -17.19 7.25 -2.75
N ILE A 130 -16.23 8.13 -3.04
CA ILE A 130 -15.21 8.57 -2.08
C ILE A 130 -15.85 9.26 -0.87
N GLU A 131 -16.83 10.14 -1.10
CA GLU A 131 -17.56 10.81 -0.01
C GLU A 131 -18.32 9.80 0.86
N ILE A 132 -18.96 8.81 0.23
CA ILE A 132 -19.70 7.77 0.94
C ILE A 132 -18.75 6.91 1.78
N PHE A 133 -17.67 6.42 1.19
CA PHE A 133 -16.71 5.59 1.90
C PHE A 133 -16.02 6.36 3.03
N ASN A 134 -15.70 7.65 2.85
CA ASN A 134 -15.17 8.49 3.93
C ASN A 134 -16.17 8.67 5.09
N ALA A 135 -17.47 8.75 4.79
CA ALA A 135 -18.51 8.98 5.80
C ALA A 135 -18.86 7.72 6.61
N ILE A 136 -19.00 6.55 5.95
CA ILE A 136 -19.52 5.33 6.58
C ILE A 136 -18.54 4.16 6.52
N GLY A 137 -17.38 4.33 5.93
CA GLY A 137 -16.39 3.27 5.72
C GLY A 137 -15.56 2.97 6.96
N HIS A 138 -15.03 1.77 6.97
CA HIS A 138 -14.10 1.21 7.93
C HIS A 138 -12.70 1.12 7.34
N VAL A 139 -11.68 1.29 8.17
CA VAL A 139 -10.29 1.14 7.77
C VAL A 139 -10.03 -0.32 7.39
N PRO A 140 -9.56 -0.61 6.17
CA PRO A 140 -9.34 -1.98 5.72
C PRO A 140 -8.02 -2.53 6.28
N LEU A 141 -8.02 -2.89 7.57
CA LEU A 141 -6.86 -3.50 8.20
C LEU A 141 -6.43 -4.76 7.44
N PRO A 142 -5.12 -5.04 7.35
CA PRO A 142 -4.61 -6.25 6.71
C PRO A 142 -5.18 -7.52 7.31
N PRO A 143 -5.38 -8.61 6.54
CA PRO A 143 -6.05 -9.83 7.00
C PRO A 143 -5.38 -10.55 8.16
N TYR A 144 -4.10 -10.28 8.42
CA TYR A 144 -3.36 -10.85 9.55
C TYR A 144 -3.68 -10.15 10.87
N ILE A 145 -4.25 -8.94 10.85
CA ILE A 145 -4.79 -8.26 12.03
C ILE A 145 -6.22 -8.74 12.26
N LYS A 146 -6.39 -9.65 13.21
CA LYS A 146 -7.66 -10.36 13.45
C LYS A 146 -8.55 -9.62 14.46
N ARG A 147 -8.80 -8.33 14.24
CA ARG A 147 -9.74 -7.52 15.02
C ARG A 147 -10.52 -6.55 14.14
N PRO A 148 -11.68 -6.06 14.57
CA PRO A 148 -12.33 -4.91 13.95
C PRO A 148 -11.40 -3.69 13.97
N ASP A 149 -11.61 -2.78 13.03
CA ASP A 149 -10.99 -1.46 13.08
C ASP A 149 -11.63 -0.61 14.18
N GLU A 150 -10.84 0.28 14.74
CA GLU A 150 -11.19 1.22 15.79
C GLU A 150 -10.89 2.65 15.33
N GLU A 151 -11.42 3.66 16.06
CA GLU A 151 -11.16 5.07 15.73
C GLU A 151 -9.66 5.39 15.67
N LEU A 152 -8.87 4.73 16.52
CA LEU A 152 -7.41 4.85 16.52
C LEU A 152 -6.80 4.50 15.15
N ASP A 153 -7.36 3.52 14.45
CA ASP A 153 -6.82 3.04 13.18
C ASP A 153 -6.96 4.09 12.06
N ARG A 154 -7.99 4.94 12.09
CA ARG A 154 -8.13 6.07 11.16
C ARG A 154 -6.91 6.98 11.16
N HIS A 155 -6.25 7.14 12.32
CA HIS A 155 -5.06 7.96 12.46
C HIS A 155 -3.76 7.15 12.37
N ARG A 156 -3.78 5.91 12.85
CA ARG A 156 -2.55 5.11 12.94
C ARG A 156 -2.26 4.30 11.69
N TYR A 157 -3.27 3.93 10.91
CA TYR A 157 -3.12 3.25 9.62
C TYR A 157 -2.99 4.24 8.44
N ALA A 158 -2.42 5.40 8.71
CA ALA A 158 -2.04 6.42 7.74
C ALA A 158 -0.61 6.88 8.02
N THR A 159 0.17 7.21 6.98
CA THR A 159 1.51 7.74 7.14
C THR A 159 1.46 9.23 7.50
N VAL A 160 2.49 9.75 8.19
CA VAL A 160 2.56 11.18 8.55
C VAL A 160 2.86 12.09 7.35
N TYR A 161 3.17 11.50 6.21
CA TYR A 161 3.52 12.19 4.97
C TYR A 161 2.53 11.88 3.83
N GLU A 162 1.35 11.32 4.14
CA GLU A 162 0.32 11.07 3.12
C GLU A 162 -0.11 12.37 2.44
N ASP A 163 -0.36 12.30 1.16
CA ASP A 163 -1.01 13.37 0.40
C ASP A 163 -2.51 13.08 0.31
N LYS A 164 -3.30 13.84 1.06
CA LYS A 164 -4.76 13.67 1.12
C LYS A 164 -5.47 14.02 -0.20
N THR A 165 -4.79 14.62 -1.15
CA THR A 165 -5.33 14.82 -2.50
C THR A 165 -5.24 13.56 -3.35
N GLN A 166 -4.43 12.59 -2.95
CA GLN A 166 -4.21 11.28 -3.58
C GLN A 166 -4.93 10.16 -2.80
N GLN A 167 -6.23 10.35 -2.56
CA GLN A 167 -7.08 9.37 -1.85
C GLN A 167 -7.56 8.27 -2.82
N ASP A 168 -6.72 7.28 -3.05
CA ASP A 168 -6.99 6.21 -4.00
C ASP A 168 -6.49 4.82 -3.56
N SER A 169 -5.96 4.70 -2.35
CA SER A 169 -5.45 3.43 -1.81
C SER A 169 -6.38 2.79 -0.80
N VAL A 170 -6.51 1.47 -0.89
CA VAL A 170 -7.24 0.66 0.08
C VAL A 170 -6.32 0.04 1.15
N ALA A 171 -5.00 0.20 1.02
CA ALA A 171 -4.05 -0.22 2.03
C ALA A 171 -2.94 0.83 2.21
N ALA A 172 -2.51 1.03 3.46
CA ALA A 172 -1.40 1.91 3.76
C ALA A 172 -0.07 1.35 3.24
N PRO A 173 0.90 2.19 2.87
CA PRO A 173 2.28 1.79 2.67
C PRO A 173 2.92 1.47 4.03
N THR A 174 2.64 0.26 4.54
CA THR A 174 2.78 -0.12 5.96
C THR A 174 4.19 0.06 6.52
N ALA A 175 5.25 -0.10 5.71
CA ALA A 175 6.62 0.19 6.15
C ALA A 175 6.81 1.66 6.57
N GLY A 176 6.03 2.57 5.99
CA GLY A 176 6.03 3.99 6.30
C GLY A 176 5.38 4.36 7.63
N LEU A 177 4.57 3.48 8.21
CA LEU A 177 3.87 3.72 9.47
C LEU A 177 4.82 3.88 10.67
N HIS A 178 6.06 3.45 10.53
CA HIS A 178 7.09 3.60 11.57
C HIS A 178 7.76 4.97 11.61
N PHE A 179 7.61 5.77 10.56
CA PHE A 179 8.11 7.13 10.53
C PHE A 179 7.15 8.07 11.28
N ASP A 180 7.73 8.98 12.04
CA ASP A 180 7.06 10.16 12.60
C ASP A 180 7.75 11.44 12.10
N ASN A 181 7.10 12.58 12.30
CA ASN A 181 7.61 13.87 11.82
C ASN A 181 8.99 14.19 12.42
N THR A 182 9.21 13.86 13.69
CA THR A 182 10.48 14.09 14.36
C THR A 182 11.63 13.34 13.69
N LEU A 183 11.42 12.06 13.38
CA LEU A 183 12.43 11.24 12.70
C LEU A 183 12.70 11.75 11.28
N LEU A 184 11.67 12.14 10.53
CA LEU A 184 11.84 12.70 9.19
C LEU A 184 12.63 14.02 9.22
N GLU A 185 12.35 14.90 10.18
CA GLU A 185 13.12 16.13 10.37
C GLU A 185 14.59 15.85 10.72
N LEU A 186 14.86 14.89 11.62
CA LEU A 186 16.23 14.49 11.95
C LEU A 186 16.98 13.93 10.73
N ILE A 187 16.32 13.12 9.89
CA ILE A 187 16.89 12.59 8.66
C ILE A 187 17.21 13.73 7.69
N LYS A 188 16.28 14.67 7.51
CA LYS A 188 16.47 15.85 6.67
C LYS A 188 17.61 16.74 7.16
N ASN A 189 17.68 16.97 8.48
CA ASN A 189 18.75 17.77 9.12
C ASN A 189 20.13 17.10 9.00
N LYS A 190 20.17 15.77 8.83
CA LYS A 190 21.40 15.03 8.50
C LYS A 190 21.88 15.25 7.06
N GLY A 191 21.11 15.98 6.25
CA GLY A 191 21.43 16.25 4.83
C GLY A 191 21.01 15.14 3.88
N VAL A 192 20.02 14.31 4.28
CA VAL A 192 19.38 13.32 3.42
C VAL A 192 18.27 14.00 2.64
N ASN A 193 18.22 13.79 1.34
CA ASN A 193 17.12 14.25 0.51
C ASN A 193 15.90 13.32 0.72
N ILE A 194 14.69 13.90 0.69
CA ILE A 194 13.45 13.14 0.79
C ILE A 194 12.62 13.41 -0.47
N ALA A 195 12.17 12.35 -1.11
CA ALA A 195 11.26 12.40 -2.25
C ALA A 195 10.04 11.51 -2.00
N THR A 196 8.95 11.83 -2.68
CA THR A 196 7.74 11.02 -2.64
C THR A 196 7.39 10.51 -4.03
N VAL A 197 6.86 9.29 -4.07
CA VAL A 197 6.20 8.69 -5.22
C VAL A 197 4.77 8.39 -4.83
N ASN A 198 3.87 8.28 -5.79
CA ASN A 198 2.53 7.76 -5.56
C ASN A 198 2.42 6.37 -6.16
N LEU A 199 1.90 5.42 -5.41
CA LEU A 199 1.42 4.13 -5.89
C LEU A 199 0.14 3.80 -5.15
N SER A 200 -0.95 3.73 -5.93
CA SER A 200 -2.29 3.39 -5.45
C SER A 200 -2.38 1.91 -5.18
N VAL A 201 -2.53 1.56 -3.90
CA VAL A 201 -2.60 0.16 -3.46
C VAL A 201 -4.03 -0.35 -3.56
N GLY A 202 -4.29 -1.28 -4.49
CA GLY A 202 -5.60 -1.91 -4.65
C GLY A 202 -5.87 -3.03 -3.64
N ALA A 203 -7.14 -3.48 -3.55
CA ALA A 203 -7.55 -4.59 -2.67
C ALA A 203 -6.87 -5.92 -3.05
N GLY A 204 -6.35 -6.03 -4.26
CA GLY A 204 -5.57 -7.16 -4.74
C GLY A 204 -4.32 -7.44 -3.90
N THR A 205 -3.76 -6.43 -3.22
CA THR A 205 -2.58 -6.60 -2.35
C THR A 205 -2.82 -7.57 -1.19
N PHE A 206 -4.09 -7.79 -0.82
CA PHE A 206 -4.46 -8.74 0.24
C PHE A 206 -4.65 -10.19 -0.27
N GLN A 207 -4.52 -10.42 -1.57
CA GLN A 207 -4.67 -11.76 -2.12
C GLN A 207 -3.35 -12.54 -2.05
N PRO A 208 -3.39 -13.81 -1.59
CA PRO A 208 -2.19 -14.63 -1.56
C PRO A 208 -1.76 -15.02 -2.99
N VAL A 209 -0.47 -15.28 -3.16
CA VAL A 209 0.06 -15.89 -4.38
C VAL A 209 -0.55 -17.28 -4.54
N LYS A 210 -1.21 -17.55 -5.67
CA LYS A 210 -1.92 -18.81 -5.95
C LYS A 210 -1.17 -19.73 -6.91
N ALA A 211 -0.25 -19.17 -7.70
CA ALA A 211 0.56 -19.94 -8.64
C ALA A 211 1.49 -20.90 -7.89
N GLU A 212 1.69 -22.11 -8.41
CA GLU A 212 2.68 -23.06 -7.86
C GLU A 212 4.11 -22.55 -8.09
N ASN A 213 4.38 -22.04 -9.28
CA ASN A 213 5.63 -21.40 -9.65
C ASN A 213 5.49 -19.88 -9.53
N ILE A 214 6.39 -19.24 -8.81
CA ILE A 214 6.30 -17.81 -8.53
C ILE A 214 6.37 -16.96 -9.81
N GLU A 215 7.08 -17.43 -10.83
CA GLU A 215 7.21 -16.76 -12.13
C GLU A 215 5.89 -16.69 -12.92
N GLU A 216 4.95 -17.59 -12.60
CA GLU A 216 3.62 -17.65 -13.25
C GLU A 216 2.58 -16.80 -12.54
N HIS A 217 2.97 -16.15 -11.44
CA HIS A 217 2.04 -15.31 -10.68
C HIS A 217 1.66 -14.05 -11.44
N ASP A 218 0.38 -13.92 -11.80
CA ASP A 218 -0.18 -12.69 -12.38
C ASP A 218 -0.51 -11.70 -11.24
N ILE A 219 0.45 -10.83 -10.94
CA ILE A 219 0.27 -9.79 -9.93
C ILE A 219 -0.72 -8.74 -10.42
N HIS A 220 -1.52 -8.21 -9.48
CA HIS A 220 -2.45 -7.14 -9.78
C HIS A 220 -1.73 -5.90 -10.33
N SER A 221 -2.39 -5.30 -11.32
CA SER A 221 -1.95 -4.04 -11.89
C SER A 221 -2.28 -2.91 -10.91
N GLU A 222 -1.29 -2.09 -10.56
CA GLU A 222 -1.44 -0.92 -9.70
C GLU A 222 -1.00 0.33 -10.44
N TYR A 223 -1.77 1.41 -10.25
CA TYR A 223 -1.45 2.71 -10.81
C TYR A 223 -0.37 3.38 -9.98
N LEU A 224 0.60 4.00 -10.65
CA LEU A 224 1.66 4.74 -9.98
C LEU A 224 2.08 5.98 -10.76
N GLU A 225 2.64 6.91 -10.02
CA GLU A 225 3.26 8.11 -10.55
C GLU A 225 4.63 8.35 -9.90
N VAL A 226 5.63 8.51 -10.75
CA VAL A 226 7.00 8.93 -10.40
C VAL A 226 7.34 10.12 -11.29
N THR A 227 7.47 11.30 -10.69
CA THR A 227 7.71 12.52 -11.46
C THR A 227 9.13 12.56 -12.04
N PRO A 228 9.39 13.35 -13.09
CA PRO A 228 10.73 13.54 -13.64
C PRO A 228 11.74 14.01 -12.59
N GLU A 229 11.33 14.89 -11.69
CA GLU A 229 12.17 15.43 -10.60
C GLU A 229 12.67 14.33 -9.67
N VAL A 230 11.80 13.35 -9.34
CA VAL A 230 12.19 12.19 -8.52
C VAL A 230 13.20 11.32 -9.26
N VAL A 231 13.01 11.09 -10.55
CA VAL A 231 13.98 10.36 -11.37
C VAL A 231 15.33 11.07 -11.39
N ASP A 232 15.33 12.38 -11.59
CA ASP A 232 16.54 13.20 -11.58
C ASP A 232 17.27 13.13 -10.22
N MET A 233 16.51 13.21 -9.10
CA MET A 233 17.07 13.05 -7.75
C MET A 233 17.75 11.68 -7.57
N VAL A 234 17.14 10.60 -8.06
CA VAL A 234 17.73 9.25 -8.02
C VAL A 234 19.03 9.20 -8.83
N LEU A 235 19.00 9.71 -10.06
CA LEU A 235 20.18 9.73 -10.94
C LEU A 235 21.35 10.54 -10.35
N GLU A 236 21.05 11.72 -9.80
CA GLU A 236 22.05 12.55 -9.13
C GLU A 236 22.64 11.89 -7.88
N THR A 237 21.78 11.26 -7.06
CA THR A 237 22.19 10.52 -5.87
C THR A 237 23.18 9.43 -6.25
N LYS A 238 22.85 8.62 -7.26
CA LYS A 238 23.71 7.54 -7.75
C LYS A 238 25.00 8.08 -8.37
N LYS A 239 24.95 9.17 -9.15
CA LYS A 239 26.13 9.83 -9.73
C LYS A 239 27.11 10.31 -8.66
N LYS A 240 26.60 10.75 -7.50
CA LYS A 240 27.41 11.16 -6.32
C LYS A 240 27.91 9.97 -5.49
N GLY A 241 27.66 8.71 -5.89
CA GLY A 241 28.02 7.50 -5.16
C GLY A 241 27.23 7.32 -3.86
N LYS A 242 26.10 8.01 -3.73
CA LYS A 242 25.20 7.93 -2.58
C LYS A 242 24.11 6.88 -2.78
N LYS A 243 23.35 6.59 -1.73
CA LYS A 243 22.39 5.50 -1.70
C LYS A 243 20.95 5.98 -1.79
N VAL A 244 20.14 5.22 -2.52
CA VAL A 244 18.69 5.39 -2.62
C VAL A 244 18.02 4.38 -1.70
N PHE A 245 17.32 4.89 -0.68
CA PHE A 245 16.53 4.12 0.27
C PHE A 245 15.06 4.18 -0.11
N ALA A 246 14.44 3.04 -0.36
CA ALA A 246 13.00 2.95 -0.56
C ALA A 246 12.30 2.46 0.73
N VAL A 247 11.17 3.07 1.05
CA VAL A 247 10.34 2.66 2.19
C VAL A 247 9.13 1.88 1.68
N GLY A 248 9.15 0.58 1.91
CA GLY A 248 8.14 -0.37 1.48
C GLY A 248 8.30 -0.89 0.06
N THR A 249 7.63 -1.99 -0.20
CA THR A 249 7.59 -2.61 -1.53
C THR A 249 6.92 -1.71 -2.57
N THR A 250 5.98 -0.87 -2.15
CA THR A 250 5.28 0.09 -3.02
C THR A 250 6.21 1.14 -3.60
N ALA A 251 7.01 1.82 -2.76
CA ALA A 251 8.01 2.79 -3.22
C ALA A 251 9.07 2.11 -4.10
N THR A 252 9.51 0.90 -3.72
CA THR A 252 10.45 0.11 -4.53
C THR A 252 9.86 -0.20 -5.90
N ARG A 253 8.63 -0.70 -5.95
CA ARG A 253 7.95 -1.07 -7.19
C ARG A 253 7.76 0.14 -8.10
N ALA A 254 7.40 1.29 -7.53
CA ALA A 254 7.25 2.54 -8.28
C ALA A 254 8.58 2.97 -8.92
N LEU A 255 9.65 3.04 -8.12
CA LEU A 255 10.98 3.43 -8.61
C LEU A 255 11.50 2.45 -9.68
N GLU A 256 11.45 1.15 -9.40
CA GLU A 256 11.96 0.15 -10.35
C GLU A 256 11.17 0.16 -11.65
N THR A 257 9.84 0.40 -11.61
CA THR A 257 9.03 0.55 -12.83
C THR A 257 9.47 1.76 -13.64
N ALA A 258 9.65 2.92 -13.00
CA ALA A 258 10.10 4.14 -13.68
C ALA A 258 11.50 3.99 -14.31
N PHE A 259 12.35 3.16 -13.70
CA PHE A 259 13.72 2.88 -14.19
C PHE A 259 13.79 1.70 -15.17
N MET A 260 12.68 1.01 -15.47
CA MET A 260 12.60 0.09 -16.61
C MET A 260 12.60 0.84 -17.94
N ASP A 261 12.00 2.02 -17.98
CA ASP A 261 12.00 2.90 -19.15
C ASP A 261 13.38 3.54 -19.31
N GLU A 262 13.99 3.32 -20.47
CA GLU A 262 15.31 3.90 -20.80
C GLU A 262 15.27 5.41 -20.92
N SER A 263 14.10 6.01 -21.21
CA SER A 263 13.94 7.47 -21.32
C SER A 263 14.19 8.20 -20.00
N LYS A 264 13.91 7.56 -18.88
CA LYS A 264 14.06 8.08 -17.51
C LYS A 264 13.45 9.47 -17.31
N LYS A 265 12.27 9.68 -17.91
CA LYS A 265 11.52 10.95 -17.87
C LYS A 265 10.37 10.95 -16.86
N GLY A 266 10.42 10.07 -15.86
CA GLY A 266 9.30 9.80 -14.98
C GLY A 266 8.39 8.70 -15.54
N PHE A 267 7.37 8.35 -14.77
CA PHE A 267 6.39 7.34 -15.16
C PHE A 267 5.03 7.68 -14.56
N CYS A 268 3.99 7.55 -15.38
CA CYS A 268 2.60 7.70 -14.96
C CYS A 268 1.78 6.63 -15.66
N GLY A 269 1.19 5.70 -14.90
CA GLY A 269 0.45 4.59 -15.49
C GLY A 269 0.40 3.35 -14.60
N TYR A 270 0.00 2.24 -15.22
CA TYR A 270 -0.16 0.97 -14.52
C TYR A 270 1.10 0.09 -14.63
N THR A 271 1.43 -0.60 -13.53
CA THR A 271 2.53 -1.57 -13.50
C THR A 271 2.05 -2.96 -13.07
N LYS A 272 2.62 -3.97 -13.70
CA LYS A 272 2.56 -5.37 -13.29
C LYS A 272 3.94 -5.90 -12.86
N LEU A 273 4.86 -5.01 -12.50
CA LEU A 273 6.18 -5.41 -12.04
C LEU A 273 6.07 -6.27 -10.78
N PHE A 274 6.54 -7.51 -10.89
CA PHE A 274 6.66 -8.46 -9.79
C PHE A 274 8.14 -8.74 -9.52
N ILE A 275 8.62 -8.34 -8.34
CA ILE A 275 10.01 -8.50 -7.93
C ILE A 275 10.14 -9.76 -7.09
N TYR A 276 10.96 -10.70 -7.55
CA TYR A 276 11.26 -11.96 -6.88
C TYR A 276 12.78 -12.25 -6.94
N PRO A 277 13.30 -13.26 -6.23
CA PRO A 277 14.74 -13.53 -6.18
C PRO A 277 15.37 -13.68 -7.57
N GLY A 278 16.50 -12.99 -7.75
CA GLY A 278 17.18 -12.86 -9.05
C GLY A 278 16.93 -11.53 -9.77
N TYR A 279 15.97 -10.73 -9.30
CA TYR A 279 15.75 -9.38 -9.85
C TYR A 279 16.97 -8.47 -9.61
N LYS A 280 17.35 -7.72 -10.64
CA LYS A 280 18.47 -6.77 -10.57
C LYS A 280 17.91 -5.35 -10.40
N PHE A 281 18.03 -4.80 -9.20
CA PHE A 281 17.59 -3.46 -8.89
C PHE A 281 18.37 -2.41 -9.69
N LYS A 282 17.64 -1.45 -10.27
CA LYS A 282 18.18 -0.34 -11.07
C LYS A 282 18.23 0.97 -10.27
N ALA A 283 17.19 1.22 -9.49
CA ALA A 283 17.03 2.45 -8.73
C ALA A 283 17.38 2.28 -7.24
N VAL A 284 16.90 1.24 -6.59
CA VAL A 284 16.93 1.08 -5.14
C VAL A 284 18.22 0.37 -4.67
N ASP A 285 18.89 0.94 -3.66
CA ASP A 285 20.08 0.37 -3.03
C ASP A 285 19.76 -0.22 -1.64
N ARG A 286 18.77 0.33 -0.93
CA ARG A 286 18.37 -0.06 0.42
C ARG A 286 16.84 -0.08 0.52
N LEU A 287 16.31 -1.04 1.24
CA LEU A 287 14.87 -1.25 1.38
C LEU A 287 14.50 -1.39 2.86
N SER A 288 13.57 -0.55 3.31
CA SER A 288 12.92 -0.71 4.62
C SER A 288 11.56 -1.37 4.43
N LEU A 289 11.28 -2.41 5.19
CA LEU A 289 10.03 -3.16 5.16
C LEU A 289 9.37 -3.13 6.52
N ILE A 290 8.05 -3.39 6.54
CA ILE A 290 7.41 -3.78 7.78
C ILE A 290 7.63 -5.27 7.97
N HIS A 291 7.93 -5.66 9.21
CA HIS A 291 7.98 -7.05 9.60
C HIS A 291 6.79 -7.34 10.51
N ILE A 292 6.07 -8.37 10.17
CA ILE A 292 4.85 -8.78 10.89
C ILE A 292 5.20 -9.74 12.00
#